data_1b0254ae57fa8385d0388f73d05b7ed1
#
_entry.id   1b0254ae57fa8385d0388f73d05b7ed1
#
_cell.length_a   1.000
_cell.length_b   1.000
_cell.length_c   1.000
_cell.angle_alpha   90.00
_cell.angle_beta   90.00
_cell.angle_gamma   90.00
#
_symmetry.space_group_name_H-M   'P 1'
#
loop_
_entity.id
_entity.type
_entity.pdbx_description
1 polymer ?
#
loop_
_entity_poly.entity_id
_entity_poly.type
_entity_poly.pdbx_seq_one_letter_code
_entity_poly.pdbx_strand_id
1 'polypeptide(L)'
;MPGDGGERCGSIGGMSTTGAREPGWVQDVIWWHVYPLGFVGAEREAGPDQAVVHRLGHVAGWLDHAVELGASGLALGPVFASGTHGYDTTDHLRVDPRLGDDADLDALIAACRERGLRVLLDGVFNHVGRGHPAFRAVLEHGPATPTASWFRLRWPDGADAWRPGTEPEYDDFEGHSALVALHHDEPAVADHVVEVMTSWLDRGVDGWRLDAAYAVPTSFWAGVADRVRARHPDAYLMGEVIHGDYAGFVAGAHVDAVTQYELWKAVWSSLNDGNFFELDAALTRHGGFLDSFVPYTFLGNHDVTRIASRLTDERHLAHALVVLLTTGGTPAIYAGDEHAFRGVKEDRAGGDDAVRPPFPATPRELSPLGLPTYSLHRELIGLRRRHRWLHTARTRTLHLANEQLVYEAVGDGGRLVVALSVGDRPAEVPAAGVRVVLAGNAEVADDRVRLPAHGWAVLEG
;
A
#
# COMPACT_ATOMS: atom_id res chain seq x y z
N MET A 1 -8.34 -22.08 -70.26
CA MET A 1 -8.49 -22.77 -68.94
C MET A 1 -7.82 -21.91 -67.92
N PRO A 2 -8.54 -21.16 -67.07
CA PRO A 2 -7.95 -20.28 -66.05
C PRO A 2 -7.71 -21.06 -64.77
N GLY A 3 -6.53 -20.84 -64.19
CA GLY A 3 -6.15 -21.33 -62.87
C GLY A 3 -6.71 -20.44 -61.77
N ASP A 4 -7.27 -21.12 -60.82
CA ASP A 4 -7.88 -20.61 -59.60
C ASP A 4 -6.80 -20.11 -58.63
N GLY A 5 -6.81 -18.83 -58.31
CA GLY A 5 -5.94 -18.19 -57.33
C GLY A 5 -6.67 -17.94 -56.01
N GLY A 6 -6.65 -18.94 -55.10
CA GLY A 6 -7.21 -18.79 -53.75
C GLY A 6 -6.41 -17.79 -52.91
N GLU A 7 -6.96 -16.64 -52.66
CA GLU A 7 -6.50 -15.71 -51.64
C GLU A 7 -6.66 -16.31 -50.22
N ARG A 8 -5.54 -16.57 -49.58
CA ARG A 8 -5.53 -16.90 -48.14
C ARG A 8 -5.74 -15.60 -47.38
N CYS A 9 -6.90 -15.49 -46.77
CA CYS A 9 -7.20 -14.50 -45.73
C CYS A 9 -6.23 -14.68 -44.59
N GLY A 10 -5.32 -13.74 -44.44
CA GLY A 10 -4.41 -13.68 -43.28
C GLY A 10 -5.21 -13.44 -42.01
N SER A 11 -5.12 -14.37 -41.07
CA SER A 11 -5.62 -14.17 -39.73
C SER A 11 -4.92 -12.97 -39.13
N ILE A 12 -5.67 -11.95 -38.80
CA ILE A 12 -5.24 -10.81 -37.99
C ILE A 12 -4.92 -11.41 -36.64
N GLY A 13 -3.61 -11.48 -36.32
CA GLY A 13 -3.13 -11.88 -35.01
C GLY A 13 -3.77 -10.98 -33.96
N GLY A 14 -4.46 -11.62 -33.00
CA GLY A 14 -5.01 -10.93 -31.86
C GLY A 14 -3.92 -10.09 -31.21
N MET A 15 -4.18 -8.80 -31.05
CA MET A 15 -3.42 -7.95 -30.16
C MET A 15 -3.52 -8.59 -28.76
N SER A 16 -2.42 -9.17 -28.32
CA SER A 16 -2.23 -9.55 -26.93
C SER A 16 -2.40 -8.25 -26.12
N THR A 17 -3.50 -8.17 -25.41
CA THR A 17 -3.64 -7.20 -24.33
C THR A 17 -2.48 -7.48 -23.38
N THR A 18 -1.57 -6.53 -23.22
CA THR A 18 -0.61 -6.51 -22.11
C THR A 18 -1.43 -6.35 -20.84
N GLY A 19 -2.03 -7.45 -20.37
CA GLY A 19 -2.73 -7.50 -19.10
C GLY A 19 -1.73 -7.23 -17.97
N ALA A 20 -2.22 -6.62 -16.90
CA ALA A 20 -1.47 -6.40 -15.67
C ALA A 20 -0.66 -7.66 -15.30
N ARG A 21 0.61 -7.47 -14.90
CA ARG A 21 1.51 -8.58 -14.53
C ARG A 21 1.13 -9.24 -13.20
N GLU A 22 0.22 -8.62 -12.44
CA GLU A 22 -0.11 -9.05 -11.10
C GLU A 22 -0.61 -10.50 -11.04
N PRO A 23 -0.30 -11.24 -9.98
CA PRO A 23 -0.83 -12.57 -9.75
C PRO A 23 -2.36 -12.57 -9.69
N GLY A 24 -3.01 -13.58 -10.28
CA GLY A 24 -4.48 -13.61 -10.39
C GLY A 24 -5.24 -13.56 -9.06
N TRP A 25 -4.61 -13.90 -7.93
CA TRP A 25 -5.22 -13.80 -6.62
C TRP A 25 -5.36 -12.36 -6.11
N VAL A 26 -4.59 -11.40 -6.65
CA VAL A 26 -4.59 -9.98 -6.21
C VAL A 26 -5.91 -9.31 -6.52
N GLN A 27 -6.62 -9.70 -7.58
CA GLN A 27 -7.91 -9.14 -7.95
C GLN A 27 -8.97 -9.20 -6.83
N ASP A 28 -8.81 -10.12 -5.88
CA ASP A 28 -9.74 -10.34 -4.77
C ASP A 28 -9.22 -9.78 -3.44
N VAL A 29 -8.03 -9.18 -3.44
CA VAL A 29 -7.42 -8.73 -2.18
C VAL A 29 -7.95 -7.37 -1.76
N ILE A 30 -8.27 -7.29 -0.49
CA ILE A 30 -8.42 -6.07 0.28
C ILE A 30 -7.48 -6.21 1.46
N TRP A 31 -6.48 -5.34 1.52
CA TRP A 31 -5.45 -5.39 2.55
C TRP A 31 -5.93 -4.77 3.85
N TRP A 32 -5.68 -5.42 4.99
CA TRP A 32 -5.67 -4.80 6.30
C TRP A 32 -4.21 -4.50 6.63
N HIS A 33 -3.85 -3.23 6.68
CA HIS A 33 -2.47 -2.77 6.83
C HIS A 33 -2.16 -2.49 8.29
N VAL A 34 -1.18 -3.19 8.86
CA VAL A 34 -0.76 -3.07 10.25
C VAL A 34 0.69 -2.60 10.33
N TYR A 35 0.96 -1.61 11.17
CA TYR A 35 2.33 -1.25 11.59
C TYR A 35 2.67 -1.99 12.89
N PRO A 36 3.44 -3.09 12.85
CA PRO A 36 3.50 -4.05 13.95
C PRO A 36 4.04 -3.49 15.25
N LEU A 37 5.18 -2.75 15.21
CA LEU A 37 5.81 -2.19 16.42
C LEU A 37 4.85 -1.30 17.21
N GLY A 38 4.14 -0.40 16.52
CA GLY A 38 3.12 0.43 17.16
C GLY A 38 1.94 -0.40 17.66
N PHE A 39 1.40 -1.28 16.80
CA PHE A 39 0.24 -2.10 17.09
C PHE A 39 0.38 -2.88 18.40
N VAL A 40 1.54 -3.49 18.61
CA VAL A 40 1.81 -4.28 19.83
C VAL A 40 2.33 -3.44 21.01
N GLY A 41 2.48 -2.13 20.83
CA GLY A 41 3.05 -1.24 21.86
C GLY A 41 4.49 -1.57 22.19
N ALA A 42 5.32 -1.89 21.19
CA ALA A 42 6.72 -2.17 21.37
C ALA A 42 7.50 -0.91 21.79
N GLU A 43 8.64 -1.13 22.41
CA GLU A 43 9.59 -0.08 22.79
C GLU A 43 10.07 0.66 21.53
N ARG A 44 10.29 1.98 21.65
CA ARG A 44 10.72 2.82 20.51
C ARG A 44 12.09 2.46 19.97
N GLU A 45 12.99 2.03 20.86
CA GLU A 45 14.36 1.68 20.54
C GLU A 45 14.64 0.24 20.98
N ALA A 46 15.35 -0.50 20.14
CA ALA A 46 15.87 -1.80 20.52
C ALA A 46 17.13 -1.60 21.37
N GLY A 47 17.19 -2.22 22.54
CA GLY A 47 18.41 -2.25 23.35
C GLY A 47 19.52 -3.07 22.67
N PRO A 48 20.81 -2.84 23.04
CA PRO A 48 21.93 -3.56 22.45
C PRO A 48 21.85 -5.08 22.66
N ASP A 49 21.22 -5.53 23.73
CA ASP A 49 21.00 -6.93 24.09
C ASP A 49 19.49 -7.21 24.22
N GLN A 50 18.69 -6.68 23.30
CA GLN A 50 17.24 -6.80 23.32
C GLN A 50 16.82 -8.29 23.40
N ALA A 51 16.21 -8.66 24.52
CA ALA A 51 15.62 -9.98 24.65
C ALA A 51 14.39 -10.12 23.75
N VAL A 52 14.17 -11.32 23.23
CA VAL A 52 12.97 -11.62 22.44
C VAL A 52 11.72 -11.49 23.32
N VAL A 53 10.75 -10.73 22.84
CA VAL A 53 9.42 -10.56 23.46
C VAL A 53 8.36 -10.99 22.47
N HIS A 54 7.71 -12.11 22.73
CA HIS A 54 6.74 -12.75 21.82
C HIS A 54 5.42 -11.98 21.74
N ARG A 55 5.34 -10.97 20.88
CA ARG A 55 4.18 -10.07 20.71
C ARG A 55 3.40 -10.27 19.43
N LEU A 56 3.94 -10.99 18.42
CA LEU A 56 3.20 -11.23 17.16
C LEU A 56 1.90 -12.00 17.36
N GLY A 57 1.79 -12.77 18.45
CA GLY A 57 0.53 -13.37 18.88
C GLY A 57 -0.60 -12.37 19.12
N HIS A 58 -0.29 -11.12 19.47
CA HIS A 58 -1.26 -10.03 19.58
C HIS A 58 -1.88 -9.70 18.20
N VAL A 59 -1.05 -9.57 17.15
CA VAL A 59 -1.55 -9.37 15.78
C VAL A 59 -2.39 -10.57 15.34
N ALA A 60 -1.92 -11.80 15.63
CA ALA A 60 -2.68 -13.03 15.33
C ALA A 60 -4.08 -13.03 15.98
N GLY A 61 -4.21 -12.50 17.19
CA GLY A 61 -5.49 -12.37 17.90
C GLY A 61 -6.49 -11.42 17.24
N TRP A 62 -6.06 -10.61 16.26
CA TRP A 62 -6.90 -9.68 15.51
C TRP A 62 -7.26 -10.15 14.10
N LEU A 63 -6.77 -11.30 13.66
CA LEU A 63 -7.02 -11.78 12.30
C LEU A 63 -8.51 -12.04 12.03
N ASP A 64 -9.24 -12.54 13.02
CA ASP A 64 -10.69 -12.74 12.87
C ASP A 64 -11.43 -11.41 12.67
N HIS A 65 -11.00 -10.33 13.33
CA HIS A 65 -11.50 -8.98 13.10
C HIS A 65 -11.26 -8.52 11.66
N ALA A 66 -10.07 -8.75 11.12
CA ALA A 66 -9.74 -8.42 9.73
C ALA A 66 -10.64 -9.22 8.75
N VAL A 67 -10.86 -10.51 9.01
CA VAL A 67 -11.75 -11.35 8.21
C VAL A 67 -13.20 -10.86 8.30
N GLU A 68 -13.70 -10.55 9.50
CA GLU A 68 -15.05 -10.01 9.71
C GLU A 68 -15.26 -8.64 9.05
N LEU A 69 -14.21 -7.81 9.00
CA LEU A 69 -14.19 -6.56 8.23
C LEU A 69 -14.37 -6.83 6.74
N GLY A 70 -13.95 -7.98 6.25
CA GLY A 70 -13.96 -8.39 4.86
C GLY A 70 -12.59 -8.27 4.18
N ALA A 71 -11.51 -8.03 4.92
CA ALA A 71 -10.15 -8.12 4.39
C ALA A 71 -9.80 -9.56 3.99
N SER A 72 -8.92 -9.72 3.03
CA SER A 72 -8.39 -11.01 2.56
C SER A 72 -6.87 -11.00 2.45
N GLY A 73 -6.23 -9.97 3.00
CA GLY A 73 -4.78 -9.90 3.14
C GLY A 73 -4.38 -9.07 4.34
N LEU A 74 -3.25 -9.44 4.95
CA LEU A 74 -2.55 -8.72 5.99
C LEU A 74 -1.31 -8.10 5.38
N ALA A 75 -1.25 -6.77 5.30
CA ALA A 75 -0.05 -6.03 4.93
C ALA A 75 0.66 -5.58 6.21
N LEU A 76 1.86 -6.07 6.43
CA LEU A 76 2.67 -5.73 7.60
C LEU A 76 3.69 -4.66 7.23
N GLY A 77 3.75 -3.56 8.00
CA GLY A 77 4.92 -2.71 8.04
C GLY A 77 6.16 -3.50 8.52
N PRO A 78 7.34 -2.86 8.68
CA PRO A 78 8.58 -3.57 8.96
C PRO A 78 8.48 -4.52 10.16
N VAL A 79 8.91 -5.76 9.97
CA VAL A 79 8.94 -6.82 10.98
C VAL A 79 10.35 -7.27 11.34
N PHE A 80 11.36 -6.80 10.58
CA PHE A 80 12.74 -7.26 10.72
C PHE A 80 13.49 -6.47 11.79
N ALA A 81 14.56 -7.09 12.32
CA ALA A 81 15.39 -6.48 13.35
C ALA A 81 15.85 -5.07 12.94
N SER A 82 15.62 -4.11 13.81
CA SER A 82 15.87 -2.70 13.57
C SER A 82 16.34 -1.99 14.85
N GLY A 83 16.93 -0.82 14.69
CA GLY A 83 17.36 -0.02 15.85
C GLY A 83 16.19 0.71 16.51
N THR A 84 15.25 1.23 15.69
CA THR A 84 14.16 2.09 16.18
C THR A 84 12.81 1.73 15.56
N HIS A 85 12.39 2.43 14.53
CA HIS A 85 11.03 2.38 13.94
C HIS A 85 10.83 1.30 12.87
N GLY A 86 11.75 0.37 12.69
CA GLY A 86 11.63 -0.69 11.69
C GLY A 86 12.27 -0.35 10.35
N TYR A 87 12.35 0.93 9.98
CA TYR A 87 12.94 1.37 8.71
C TYR A 87 14.47 1.54 8.78
N ASP A 88 15.06 1.46 9.94
CA ASP A 88 16.51 1.38 10.17
C ASP A 88 16.97 -0.08 10.39
N THR A 89 16.62 -0.94 9.43
CA THR A 89 16.83 -2.39 9.49
C THR A 89 18.29 -2.74 9.79
N THR A 90 18.49 -3.63 10.75
CA THR A 90 19.80 -4.15 11.13
C THR A 90 20.01 -5.61 10.70
N ASP A 91 18.94 -6.35 10.45
CA ASP A 91 19.02 -7.72 9.92
C ASP A 91 17.70 -8.10 9.23
N HIS A 92 17.72 -8.27 7.91
CA HIS A 92 16.54 -8.61 7.10
C HIS A 92 16.12 -10.08 7.21
N LEU A 93 16.98 -10.94 7.73
CA LEU A 93 16.71 -12.38 7.86
C LEU A 93 16.30 -12.78 9.28
N ARG A 94 16.10 -11.80 10.16
CA ARG A 94 15.71 -12.00 11.54
C ARG A 94 14.52 -11.10 11.91
N VAL A 95 13.53 -11.66 12.57
CA VAL A 95 12.42 -10.89 13.14
C VAL A 95 12.92 -9.97 14.25
N ASP A 96 12.32 -8.77 14.34
CA ASP A 96 12.64 -7.80 15.39
C ASP A 96 12.35 -8.40 16.77
N PRO A 97 13.35 -8.46 17.67
CA PRO A 97 13.18 -9.09 18.97
C PRO A 97 12.12 -8.43 19.86
N ARG A 98 11.71 -7.20 19.55
CA ARG A 98 10.58 -6.53 20.22
C ARG A 98 9.22 -7.06 19.76
N LEU A 99 9.16 -7.76 18.62
CA LEU A 99 7.97 -8.39 18.08
C LEU A 99 7.91 -9.88 18.37
N GLY A 100 9.05 -10.55 18.34
CA GLY A 100 9.14 -11.99 18.50
C GLY A 100 10.41 -12.56 17.91
N ASP A 101 10.33 -13.81 17.53
CA ASP A 101 11.34 -14.52 16.74
C ASP A 101 10.74 -15.03 15.41
N ASP A 102 11.54 -15.73 14.66
CA ASP A 102 11.14 -16.29 13.37
C ASP A 102 9.99 -17.30 13.51
N ALA A 103 9.91 -18.04 14.62
CA ALA A 103 8.82 -18.98 14.85
C ALA A 103 7.48 -18.25 15.11
N ASP A 104 7.53 -17.08 15.74
CA ASP A 104 6.33 -16.25 15.92
C ASP A 104 5.79 -15.72 14.60
N LEU A 105 6.67 -15.30 13.67
CA LEU A 105 6.26 -14.85 12.36
C LEU A 105 5.73 -16.03 11.50
N ASP A 106 6.37 -17.20 11.55
CA ASP A 106 5.86 -18.41 10.90
C ASP A 106 4.46 -18.76 11.41
N ALA A 107 4.25 -18.67 12.72
CA ALA A 107 2.94 -18.93 13.33
C ALA A 107 1.89 -17.91 12.86
N LEU A 108 2.26 -16.62 12.74
CA LEU A 108 1.37 -15.60 12.19
C LEU A 108 1.03 -15.86 10.71
N ILE A 109 2.03 -16.21 9.89
CA ILE A 109 1.81 -16.57 8.47
C ILE A 109 0.88 -17.78 8.36
N ALA A 110 1.10 -18.82 9.17
CA ALA A 110 0.23 -19.99 9.22
C ALA A 110 -1.20 -19.63 9.61
N ALA A 111 -1.37 -18.80 10.65
CA ALA A 111 -2.69 -18.33 11.11
C ALA A 111 -3.43 -17.49 10.05
N CYS A 112 -2.70 -16.69 9.27
CA CYS A 112 -3.25 -15.98 8.11
C CYS A 112 -3.72 -16.96 7.05
N ARG A 113 -2.90 -17.94 6.69
CA ARG A 113 -3.22 -18.95 5.69
C ARG A 113 -4.46 -19.79 6.06
N GLU A 114 -4.59 -20.20 7.34
CA GLU A 114 -5.76 -20.92 7.85
C GLU A 114 -7.06 -20.13 7.66
N ARG A 115 -6.99 -18.81 7.64
CA ARG A 115 -8.12 -17.89 7.43
C ARG A 115 -8.30 -17.43 5.98
N GLY A 116 -7.46 -17.92 5.07
CA GLY A 116 -7.45 -17.49 3.68
C GLY A 116 -6.92 -16.07 3.45
N LEU A 117 -6.18 -15.53 4.43
CA LEU A 117 -5.51 -14.23 4.30
C LEU A 117 -4.17 -14.38 3.61
N ARG A 118 -3.88 -13.51 2.64
CA ARG A 118 -2.56 -13.31 2.05
C ARG A 118 -1.68 -12.46 2.97
N VAL A 119 -0.37 -12.62 2.88
CA VAL A 119 0.59 -11.86 3.68
C VAL A 119 1.52 -11.06 2.79
N LEU A 120 1.58 -9.75 3.02
CA LEU A 120 2.50 -8.81 2.38
C LEU A 120 3.48 -8.28 3.43
N LEU A 121 4.78 -8.43 3.20
CA LEU A 121 5.82 -7.85 4.06
C LEU A 121 6.36 -6.55 3.49
N ASP A 122 6.94 -5.74 4.36
CA ASP A 122 7.61 -4.49 4.02
C ASP A 122 9.12 -4.71 3.91
N GLY A 123 9.68 -4.43 2.73
CA GLY A 123 11.09 -4.60 2.41
C GLY A 123 11.82 -3.26 2.33
N VAL A 124 12.63 -2.97 3.35
CA VAL A 124 13.46 -1.77 3.39
C VAL A 124 14.79 -2.06 2.71
N PHE A 125 14.87 -1.84 1.40
CA PHE A 125 16.05 -2.20 0.59
C PHE A 125 16.73 -0.99 -0.09
N ASN A 126 16.24 0.22 0.16
CA ASN A 126 16.93 1.43 -0.24
C ASN A 126 18.13 1.73 0.66
N HIS A 127 17.99 1.44 1.94
CA HIS A 127 18.98 1.77 2.97
C HIS A 127 18.93 0.73 4.10
N VAL A 128 19.90 0.80 5.00
CA VAL A 128 19.98 0.01 6.23
C VAL A 128 20.31 0.91 7.41
N GLY A 129 19.98 0.46 8.62
CA GLY A 129 20.42 1.11 9.85
C GLY A 129 21.94 1.01 10.03
N ARG A 130 22.55 1.97 10.72
CA ARG A 130 23.99 1.93 11.08
C ARG A 130 24.41 0.67 11.85
N GLY A 131 23.47 0.02 12.53
CA GLY A 131 23.67 -1.25 13.23
C GLY A 131 23.74 -2.48 12.34
N HIS A 132 23.47 -2.35 11.03
CA HIS A 132 23.52 -3.46 10.08
C HIS A 132 24.93 -4.08 10.02
N PRO A 133 25.09 -5.43 10.09
CA PRO A 133 26.39 -6.09 10.15
C PRO A 133 27.35 -5.68 9.02
N ALA A 134 26.82 -5.52 7.81
CA ALA A 134 27.64 -5.09 6.66
C ALA A 134 28.26 -3.70 6.87
N PHE A 135 27.52 -2.74 7.45
CA PHE A 135 28.04 -1.39 7.70
C PHE A 135 28.89 -1.36 8.96
N ARG A 136 28.54 -2.08 10.01
CA ARG A 136 29.38 -2.24 11.21
C ARG A 136 30.76 -2.79 10.86
N ALA A 137 30.83 -3.81 10.00
CA ALA A 137 32.11 -4.35 9.53
C ALA A 137 32.98 -3.29 8.84
N VAL A 138 32.37 -2.38 8.08
CA VAL A 138 33.08 -1.23 7.48
C VAL A 138 33.65 -0.30 8.55
N LEU A 139 32.86 0.04 9.56
CA LEU A 139 33.33 0.90 10.65
C LEU A 139 34.44 0.26 11.48
N GLU A 140 34.38 -1.05 11.72
CA GLU A 140 35.33 -1.80 12.54
C GLU A 140 36.63 -2.16 11.78
N HIS A 141 36.54 -2.49 10.48
CA HIS A 141 37.64 -3.07 9.72
C HIS A 141 38.05 -2.24 8.49
N GLY A 142 37.35 -1.17 8.18
CA GLY A 142 37.67 -0.20 7.14
C GLY A 142 37.41 -0.65 5.70
N PRO A 143 38.07 0.02 4.73
CA PRO A 143 37.76 -0.12 3.31
C PRO A 143 38.08 -1.50 2.70
N ALA A 144 38.87 -2.33 3.36
CA ALA A 144 39.22 -3.67 2.88
C ALA A 144 38.13 -4.72 3.21
N THR A 145 37.09 -4.31 3.91
CA THR A 145 35.96 -5.20 4.25
C THR A 145 35.20 -5.62 2.99
N PRO A 146 34.82 -6.91 2.80
CA PRO A 146 34.09 -7.36 1.61
C PRO A 146 32.77 -6.60 1.38
N THR A 147 32.13 -6.14 2.46
CA THR A 147 30.88 -5.37 2.40
C THR A 147 31.07 -3.86 2.21
N ALA A 148 32.31 -3.38 2.07
CA ALA A 148 32.57 -1.95 1.83
C ALA A 148 31.96 -1.48 0.49
N SER A 149 31.92 -2.35 -0.53
CA SER A 149 31.31 -2.05 -1.83
C SER A 149 29.78 -1.94 -1.79
N TRP A 150 29.13 -2.41 -0.70
CA TRP A 150 27.67 -2.28 -0.52
C TRP A 150 27.23 -0.84 -0.29
N PHE A 151 28.19 0.07 -0.02
CA PHE A 151 27.97 1.46 0.32
C PHE A 151 28.83 2.38 -0.55
N ARG A 152 28.35 3.58 -0.86
CA ARG A 152 29.17 4.62 -1.52
C ARG A 152 29.92 5.38 -0.44
N LEU A 153 31.18 4.97 -0.19
CA LEU A 153 32.02 5.48 0.88
C LEU A 153 33.05 6.48 0.39
N ARG A 154 33.27 7.54 1.14
CA ARG A 154 34.30 8.54 0.94
C ARG A 154 35.15 8.66 2.20
N TRP A 155 36.43 8.26 2.10
CA TRP A 155 37.37 8.29 3.23
C TRP A 155 38.06 9.65 3.28
N PRO A 156 38.11 10.36 4.46
CA PRO A 156 38.66 11.74 4.54
C PRO A 156 40.07 11.91 3.97
N ASP A 157 40.96 10.96 4.25
CA ASP A 157 42.37 10.98 3.80
C ASP A 157 42.68 9.89 2.75
N GLY A 158 41.62 9.33 2.12
CA GLY A 158 41.71 8.18 1.21
C GLY A 158 41.71 6.84 1.93
N ALA A 159 41.31 5.79 1.20
CA ALA A 159 41.15 4.44 1.74
C ALA A 159 42.44 3.87 2.33
N ASP A 160 43.60 4.16 1.72
CA ASP A 160 44.92 3.70 2.16
C ASP A 160 45.35 4.33 3.49
N ALA A 161 44.79 5.48 3.85
CA ALA A 161 45.10 6.18 5.09
C ALA A 161 44.20 5.76 6.26
N TRP A 162 43.21 4.87 6.04
CA TRP A 162 42.31 4.42 7.09
C TRP A 162 43.05 3.90 8.33
N ARG A 163 42.46 4.21 9.49
CA ARG A 163 42.93 3.71 10.79
C ARG A 163 41.65 3.34 11.62
N PRO A 164 41.75 2.40 12.57
CA PRO A 164 40.65 2.10 13.48
C PRO A 164 40.10 3.37 14.14
N GLY A 165 38.76 3.55 14.05
CA GLY A 165 38.06 4.73 14.53
C GLY A 165 37.92 5.87 13.50
N THR A 166 38.46 5.73 12.27
CA THR A 166 38.15 6.65 11.16
C THR A 166 36.83 6.24 10.53
N GLU A 167 35.82 7.10 10.60
CA GLU A 167 34.55 6.89 9.90
C GLU A 167 34.58 7.49 8.49
N PRO A 168 34.01 6.79 7.48
CA PRO A 168 33.82 7.37 6.16
C PRO A 168 32.62 8.34 6.14
N GLU A 169 32.61 9.26 5.19
CA GLU A 169 31.37 9.82 4.69
C GLU A 169 30.68 8.79 3.80
N TYR A 170 29.35 8.77 3.81
CA TYR A 170 28.52 7.84 3.03
C TYR A 170 27.25 8.52 2.55
N ASP A 171 26.63 7.95 1.53
CA ASP A 171 25.34 8.39 1.10
C ASP A 171 24.26 7.88 2.09
N ASP A 172 23.29 8.74 2.41
CA ASP A 172 22.18 8.43 3.30
C ASP A 172 20.83 8.64 2.60
N PHE A 173 19.76 8.22 3.26
CA PHE A 173 18.41 8.44 2.77
C PHE A 173 17.89 9.80 3.24
N GLU A 174 17.66 10.72 2.30
CA GLU A 174 17.03 12.04 2.51
C GLU A 174 17.66 12.89 3.63
N GLY A 175 19.00 12.77 3.83
CA GLY A 175 19.73 13.53 4.85
C GLY A 175 19.69 12.90 6.25
N HIS A 176 19.14 11.69 6.36
CA HIS A 176 19.10 10.94 7.62
C HIS A 176 20.32 10.03 7.78
N SER A 177 21.38 10.52 8.43
CA SER A 177 22.63 9.77 8.59
C SER A 177 22.49 8.42 9.33
N ALA A 178 21.39 8.17 10.04
CA ALA A 178 21.09 6.87 10.62
C ALA A 178 20.66 5.82 9.58
N LEU A 179 20.27 6.25 8.37
CA LEU A 179 19.76 5.43 7.27
C LEU A 179 20.78 5.39 6.15
N VAL A 180 21.70 4.42 6.20
CA VAL A 180 22.83 4.32 5.27
C VAL A 180 22.35 3.74 3.94
N ALA A 181 22.45 4.52 2.86
CA ALA A 181 22.00 4.11 1.54
C ALA A 181 22.82 2.94 0.99
N LEU A 182 22.16 1.95 0.41
CA LEU A 182 22.80 0.82 -0.25
C LEU A 182 23.27 1.23 -1.66
N HIS A 183 24.37 0.64 -2.11
CA HIS A 183 24.94 0.84 -3.44
C HIS A 183 24.29 -0.12 -4.45
N HIS A 184 23.19 0.30 -5.05
CA HIS A 184 22.38 -0.55 -5.93
C HIS A 184 23.05 -0.98 -7.24
N ASP A 185 24.20 -0.40 -7.60
CA ASP A 185 25.01 -0.89 -8.73
C ASP A 185 25.91 -2.06 -8.32
N GLU A 186 26.04 -2.37 -7.03
CA GLU A 186 26.83 -3.49 -6.51
C GLU A 186 26.02 -4.80 -6.61
N PRO A 187 26.48 -5.80 -7.40
CA PRO A 187 25.76 -7.07 -7.57
C PRO A 187 25.48 -7.81 -6.26
N ALA A 188 26.38 -7.75 -5.28
CA ALA A 188 26.19 -8.40 -4.00
C ALA A 188 25.00 -7.83 -3.19
N VAL A 189 24.65 -6.55 -3.39
CA VAL A 189 23.45 -5.95 -2.82
C VAL A 189 22.19 -6.56 -3.45
N ALA A 190 22.16 -6.72 -4.78
CA ALA A 190 21.05 -7.37 -5.47
C ALA A 190 20.91 -8.85 -5.05
N ASP A 191 22.05 -9.56 -4.88
CA ASP A 191 22.07 -10.94 -4.40
C ASP A 191 21.45 -11.06 -3.01
N HIS A 192 21.84 -10.16 -2.09
CA HIS A 192 21.30 -10.10 -0.74
C HIS A 192 19.77 -9.83 -0.74
N VAL A 193 19.31 -8.85 -1.51
CA VAL A 193 17.88 -8.51 -1.58
C VAL A 193 17.07 -9.69 -2.13
N VAL A 194 17.55 -10.36 -3.18
CA VAL A 194 16.88 -11.56 -3.71
C VAL A 194 16.87 -12.70 -2.68
N GLU A 195 17.97 -12.92 -1.97
CA GLU A 195 18.04 -13.93 -0.89
C GLU A 195 17.00 -13.64 0.19
N VAL A 196 16.95 -12.41 0.70
CA VAL A 196 15.96 -12.01 1.71
C VAL A 196 14.54 -12.25 1.20
N MET A 197 14.21 -11.72 0.03
CA MET A 197 12.85 -11.81 -0.51
C MET A 197 12.42 -13.26 -0.73
N THR A 198 13.30 -14.08 -1.31
CA THR A 198 12.97 -15.50 -1.57
C THR A 198 12.91 -16.32 -0.29
N SER A 199 13.75 -16.04 0.71
CA SER A 199 13.72 -16.76 1.99
C SER A 199 12.38 -16.63 2.70
N TRP A 200 11.79 -15.43 2.72
CA TRP A 200 10.48 -15.23 3.34
C TRP A 200 9.33 -15.72 2.48
N LEU A 201 9.43 -15.64 1.15
CA LEU A 201 8.46 -16.24 0.24
C LEU A 201 8.44 -17.78 0.40
N ASP A 202 9.60 -18.43 0.59
CA ASP A 202 9.68 -19.88 0.91
C ASP A 202 8.96 -20.23 2.22
N ARG A 203 8.88 -19.31 3.15
CA ARG A 203 8.16 -19.46 4.44
C ARG A 203 6.66 -19.19 4.32
N GLY A 204 6.19 -18.74 3.14
CA GLY A 204 4.78 -18.63 2.81
C GLY A 204 4.20 -17.23 2.83
N VAL A 205 5.04 -16.21 2.75
CA VAL A 205 4.64 -14.85 2.42
C VAL A 205 4.19 -14.79 0.96
N ASP A 206 3.24 -13.94 0.63
CA ASP A 206 2.65 -13.86 -0.71
C ASP A 206 3.22 -12.68 -1.54
N GLY A 207 3.91 -11.76 -0.91
CA GLY A 207 4.47 -10.62 -1.63
C GLY A 207 5.20 -9.61 -0.76
N TRP A 208 5.63 -8.51 -1.41
CA TRP A 208 6.44 -7.45 -0.82
C TRP A 208 5.93 -6.06 -1.18
N ARG A 209 5.82 -5.18 -0.19
CA ARG A 209 5.89 -3.73 -0.37
C ARG A 209 7.38 -3.36 -0.36
N LEU A 210 7.83 -2.63 -1.35
CA LEU A 210 9.20 -2.14 -1.45
C LEU A 210 9.22 -0.70 -0.93
N ASP A 211 9.76 -0.51 0.25
CA ASP A 211 9.89 0.80 0.91
C ASP A 211 10.77 1.74 0.10
N ALA A 212 10.38 3.03 0.05
CA ALA A 212 11.10 4.08 -0.68
C ALA A 212 11.56 3.64 -2.09
N ALA A 213 10.73 2.86 -2.79
CA ALA A 213 11.09 2.26 -4.08
C ALA A 213 11.49 3.31 -5.12
N TYR A 214 10.93 4.53 -5.03
CA TYR A 214 11.26 5.67 -5.90
C TYR A 214 12.70 6.13 -5.79
N ALA A 215 13.39 5.88 -4.67
CA ALA A 215 14.77 6.28 -4.43
C ALA A 215 15.78 5.28 -5.01
N VAL A 216 15.34 4.12 -5.49
CA VAL A 216 16.16 3.04 -6.03
C VAL A 216 16.03 2.99 -7.55
N PRO A 217 17.11 2.79 -8.33
CA PRO A 217 17.04 2.68 -9.78
C PRO A 217 16.06 1.58 -10.22
N THR A 218 15.18 1.87 -11.19
CA THR A 218 14.22 0.88 -11.71
C THR A 218 14.89 -0.36 -12.31
N SER A 219 16.09 -0.21 -12.90
CA SER A 219 16.88 -1.33 -13.40
C SER A 219 17.31 -2.32 -12.30
N PHE A 220 17.59 -1.82 -11.10
CA PHE A 220 17.88 -2.68 -9.94
C PHE A 220 16.63 -3.50 -9.58
N TRP A 221 15.47 -2.82 -9.46
CA TRP A 221 14.21 -3.51 -9.17
C TRP A 221 13.84 -4.54 -10.22
N ALA A 222 14.02 -4.22 -11.52
CA ALA A 222 13.76 -5.17 -12.60
C ALA A 222 14.60 -6.44 -12.45
N GLY A 223 15.91 -6.29 -12.19
CA GLY A 223 16.80 -7.44 -11.96
C GLY A 223 16.42 -8.27 -10.74
N VAL A 224 16.03 -7.64 -9.64
CA VAL A 224 15.55 -8.31 -8.42
C VAL A 224 14.20 -9.00 -8.67
N ALA A 225 13.22 -8.29 -9.25
CA ALA A 225 11.89 -8.81 -9.50
C ALA A 225 11.90 -10.03 -10.43
N ASP A 226 12.69 -9.99 -11.50
CA ASP A 226 12.82 -11.11 -12.43
C ASP A 226 13.41 -12.36 -11.76
N ARG A 227 14.42 -12.18 -10.90
CA ARG A 227 15.05 -13.27 -10.15
C ARG A 227 14.11 -13.86 -9.09
N VAL A 228 13.38 -13.01 -8.38
CA VAL A 228 12.36 -13.45 -7.38
C VAL A 228 11.27 -14.25 -8.08
N ARG A 229 10.72 -13.75 -9.21
CA ARG A 229 9.66 -14.44 -9.95
C ARG A 229 10.11 -15.71 -10.63
N ALA A 230 11.38 -15.85 -10.96
CA ALA A 230 11.92 -17.11 -11.47
C ALA A 230 11.73 -18.27 -10.48
N ARG A 231 11.68 -17.97 -9.18
CA ARG A 231 11.44 -18.95 -8.09
C ARG A 231 10.02 -18.92 -7.56
N HIS A 232 9.43 -17.73 -7.49
CA HIS A 232 8.09 -17.46 -6.95
C HIS A 232 7.25 -16.67 -7.97
N PRO A 233 6.72 -17.33 -9.02
CA PRO A 233 6.02 -16.65 -10.12
C PRO A 233 4.75 -15.92 -9.69
N ASP A 234 4.14 -16.33 -8.58
CA ASP A 234 2.92 -15.73 -8.02
C ASP A 234 3.20 -14.71 -6.90
N ALA A 235 4.46 -14.28 -6.72
CA ALA A 235 4.80 -13.23 -5.75
C ALA A 235 4.28 -11.87 -6.23
N TYR A 236 3.53 -11.18 -5.37
CA TYR A 236 3.08 -9.80 -5.61
C TYR A 236 4.15 -8.82 -5.14
N LEU A 237 4.58 -7.94 -6.04
CA LEU A 237 5.61 -6.94 -5.77
C LEU A 237 5.02 -5.54 -6.01
N MET A 238 4.91 -4.74 -4.95
CA MET A 238 4.45 -3.37 -5.10
C MET A 238 5.46 -2.37 -4.52
N GLY A 239 5.71 -1.28 -5.24
CA GLY A 239 6.63 -0.23 -4.82
C GLY A 239 5.92 0.91 -4.11
N GLU A 240 6.51 1.43 -3.06
CA GLU A 240 6.13 2.74 -2.59
C GLU A 240 6.70 3.81 -3.52
N VAL A 241 5.79 4.53 -4.17
CA VAL A 241 6.11 5.69 -5.02
C VAL A 241 5.16 6.82 -4.68
N ILE A 242 5.70 7.96 -4.27
CA ILE A 242 4.90 9.08 -3.74
C ILE A 242 4.37 9.96 -4.87
N HIS A 243 5.15 10.16 -5.92
CA HIS A 243 4.80 11.01 -7.07
C HIS A 243 5.66 10.64 -8.29
N GLY A 244 5.31 11.16 -9.45
CA GLY A 244 6.07 11.01 -10.69
C GLY A 244 5.36 10.15 -11.74
N ASP A 245 6.15 9.55 -12.63
CA ASP A 245 5.64 8.66 -13.68
C ASP A 245 5.42 7.25 -13.13
N TYR A 246 4.25 7.00 -12.55
CA TYR A 246 3.90 5.70 -11.98
C TYR A 246 3.93 4.57 -13.01
N ALA A 247 3.41 4.80 -14.21
CA ALA A 247 3.37 3.78 -15.26
C ALA A 247 4.78 3.45 -15.77
N GLY A 248 5.61 4.47 -15.98
CA GLY A 248 7.02 4.30 -16.34
C GLY A 248 7.81 3.57 -15.26
N PHE A 249 7.55 3.89 -13.96
CA PHE A 249 8.17 3.19 -12.85
C PHE A 249 7.80 1.70 -12.83
N VAL A 250 6.51 1.37 -12.86
CA VAL A 250 6.02 -0.03 -12.84
C VAL A 250 6.61 -0.83 -14.00
N ALA A 251 6.60 -0.25 -15.21
CA ALA A 251 7.18 -0.90 -16.39
C ALA A 251 8.69 -1.09 -16.27
N GLY A 252 9.42 -0.07 -15.79
CA GLY A 252 10.88 -0.10 -15.69
C GLY A 252 11.41 -0.92 -14.51
N ALA A 253 10.65 -1.02 -13.43
CA ALA A 253 11.01 -1.78 -12.21
C ALA A 253 10.51 -3.24 -12.23
N HIS A 254 9.69 -3.60 -13.20
CA HIS A 254 9.03 -4.91 -13.28
C HIS A 254 8.19 -5.27 -12.05
N VAL A 255 7.69 -4.27 -11.31
CA VAL A 255 6.75 -4.49 -10.19
C VAL A 255 5.31 -4.56 -10.70
N ASP A 256 4.38 -5.02 -9.85
CA ASP A 256 2.96 -5.19 -10.22
C ASP A 256 2.15 -3.92 -9.99
N ALA A 257 2.51 -3.14 -8.98
CA ALA A 257 1.78 -1.94 -8.58
C ALA A 257 2.69 -0.91 -7.88
N VAL A 258 2.14 0.28 -7.72
CA VAL A 258 2.68 1.32 -6.83
C VAL A 258 1.58 1.93 -5.99
N THR A 259 1.97 2.58 -4.89
CA THR A 259 1.08 3.33 -3.99
C THR A 259 0.46 4.53 -4.70
N GLN A 260 -0.87 4.71 -4.54
CA GLN A 260 -1.61 5.77 -5.24
C GLN A 260 -1.80 7.01 -4.35
N TYR A 261 -0.70 7.72 -4.10
CA TYR A 261 -0.70 8.94 -3.28
C TYR A 261 -1.44 10.12 -3.91
N GLU A 262 -1.49 10.21 -5.25
CA GLU A 262 -2.22 11.29 -5.92
C GLU A 262 -3.72 11.20 -5.67
N LEU A 263 -4.31 10.00 -5.77
CA LEU A 263 -5.72 9.78 -5.47
C LEU A 263 -6.02 10.00 -3.99
N TRP A 264 -5.17 9.46 -3.09
CA TRP A 264 -5.26 9.71 -1.65
C TRP A 264 -5.33 11.21 -1.35
N LYS A 265 -4.41 12.00 -1.92
CA LYS A 265 -4.37 13.46 -1.72
C LYS A 265 -5.62 14.13 -2.27
N ALA A 266 -6.05 13.79 -3.48
CA ALA A 266 -7.20 14.40 -4.11
C ALA A 266 -8.52 14.11 -3.37
N VAL A 267 -8.66 12.92 -2.78
CA VAL A 267 -9.84 12.56 -1.99
C VAL A 267 -10.00 13.50 -0.80
N TRP A 268 -9.00 13.56 0.10
CA TRP A 268 -9.18 14.36 1.31
C TRP A 268 -9.16 15.86 1.04
N SER A 269 -8.37 16.36 0.07
CA SER A 269 -8.33 17.78 -0.23
C SER A 269 -9.63 18.27 -0.84
N SER A 270 -10.19 17.55 -1.81
CA SER A 270 -11.48 17.90 -2.43
C SER A 270 -12.62 17.93 -1.42
N LEU A 271 -12.64 16.99 -0.48
CA LEU A 271 -13.64 16.93 0.58
C LEU A 271 -13.50 18.10 1.57
N ASN A 272 -12.27 18.49 1.92
CA ASN A 272 -12.02 19.62 2.81
C ASN A 272 -12.30 20.97 2.17
N ASP A 273 -11.97 21.10 0.87
CA ASP A 273 -12.15 22.35 0.13
C ASP A 273 -13.59 22.54 -0.36
N GLY A 274 -14.45 21.51 -0.24
CA GLY A 274 -15.79 21.52 -0.82
C GLY A 274 -15.75 21.67 -2.35
N ASN A 275 -14.74 21.05 -3.00
CA ASN A 275 -14.48 21.24 -4.41
C ASN A 275 -13.96 19.96 -5.08
N PHE A 276 -14.81 19.33 -5.87
CA PHE A 276 -14.52 18.02 -6.50
C PHE A 276 -13.70 18.09 -7.80
N PHE A 277 -13.30 19.26 -8.29
CA PHE A 277 -12.54 19.33 -9.55
C PHE A 277 -11.16 18.65 -9.47
N GLU A 278 -10.50 18.69 -8.30
CA GLU A 278 -9.24 17.99 -8.10
C GLU A 278 -9.45 16.47 -8.08
N LEU A 279 -10.49 15.99 -7.40
CA LEU A 279 -10.81 14.57 -7.36
C LEU A 279 -11.18 14.04 -8.75
N ASP A 280 -11.97 14.79 -9.52
CA ASP A 280 -12.32 14.45 -10.90
C ASP A 280 -11.08 14.30 -11.80
N ALA A 281 -10.16 15.26 -11.72
CA ALA A 281 -8.91 15.20 -12.46
C ALA A 281 -8.03 14.00 -12.02
N ALA A 282 -8.00 13.71 -10.70
CA ALA A 282 -7.25 12.56 -10.18
C ALA A 282 -7.88 11.23 -10.60
N LEU A 283 -9.21 11.10 -10.59
CA LEU A 283 -9.92 9.91 -11.10
C LEU A 283 -9.66 9.68 -12.59
N THR A 284 -9.60 10.74 -13.37
CA THR A 284 -9.25 10.65 -14.80
C THR A 284 -7.83 10.12 -15.01
N ARG A 285 -6.84 10.65 -14.28
CA ARG A 285 -5.45 10.15 -14.33
C ARG A 285 -5.36 8.72 -13.83
N HIS A 286 -6.05 8.40 -12.74
CA HIS A 286 -6.12 7.06 -12.16
C HIS A 286 -6.66 6.04 -13.17
N GLY A 287 -7.71 6.39 -13.91
CA GLY A 287 -8.22 5.58 -15.01
C GLY A 287 -7.17 5.27 -16.09
N GLY A 288 -6.25 6.20 -16.36
CA GLY A 288 -5.13 6.00 -17.28
C GLY A 288 -4.09 4.98 -16.76
N PHE A 289 -3.87 4.89 -15.44
CA PHE A 289 -2.95 3.88 -14.88
C PHE A 289 -3.44 2.46 -15.09
N LEU A 290 -4.77 2.25 -15.07
CA LEU A 290 -5.39 0.95 -15.30
C LEU A 290 -5.17 0.40 -16.74
N ASP A 291 -4.58 1.18 -17.63
CA ASP A 291 -4.07 0.68 -18.92
C ASP A 291 -2.77 -0.11 -18.79
N SER A 292 -2.05 0.10 -17.70
CA SER A 292 -0.70 -0.43 -17.48
C SER A 292 -0.61 -1.32 -16.25
N PHE A 293 -1.25 -0.95 -15.14
CA PHE A 293 -1.21 -1.67 -13.86
C PHE A 293 -2.40 -1.30 -12.99
N VAL A 294 -2.68 -2.12 -11.97
CA VAL A 294 -3.72 -1.83 -10.97
C VAL A 294 -3.08 -1.19 -9.75
N PRO A 295 -3.38 0.09 -9.43
CA PRO A 295 -2.75 0.79 -8.31
C PRO A 295 -3.13 0.23 -6.94
N TYR A 296 -2.19 0.28 -5.98
CA TYR A 296 -2.47 0.07 -4.56
C TYR A 296 -3.10 1.34 -3.98
N THR A 297 -4.38 1.27 -3.60
CA THR A 297 -5.18 2.42 -3.17
C THR A 297 -5.42 2.42 -1.66
N PHE A 298 -5.46 3.60 -1.04
CA PHE A 298 -5.62 3.74 0.40
C PHE A 298 -6.16 5.14 0.77
N LEU A 299 -6.68 5.29 1.99
CA LEU A 299 -7.05 6.57 2.60
C LEU A 299 -6.12 6.96 3.75
N GLY A 300 -5.38 6.03 4.29
CA GLY A 300 -4.40 6.20 5.33
C GLY A 300 -3.35 5.10 5.32
N ASN A 301 -2.19 5.41 5.88
CA ASN A 301 -1.12 4.47 6.19
C ASN A 301 -0.37 4.96 7.44
N HIS A 302 0.72 4.29 7.80
CA HIS A 302 1.51 4.61 8.98
C HIS A 302 2.38 5.88 8.84
N ASP A 303 2.44 6.50 7.65
CA ASP A 303 3.29 7.66 7.33
C ASP A 303 2.50 8.95 7.10
N VAL A 304 1.18 8.91 7.20
CA VAL A 304 0.34 10.09 7.00
C VAL A 304 -0.63 10.31 8.15
N THR A 305 -1.11 11.52 8.30
CA THR A 305 -2.22 11.84 9.22
C THR A 305 -3.42 10.96 8.89
N ARG A 306 -3.99 10.29 9.91
CA ARG A 306 -5.15 9.40 9.76
C ARG A 306 -6.33 10.13 9.11
N ILE A 307 -7.05 9.45 8.24
CA ILE A 307 -8.13 10.06 7.46
C ILE A 307 -9.18 10.77 8.32
N ALA A 308 -9.58 10.20 9.45
CA ALA A 308 -10.54 10.80 10.37
C ALA A 308 -10.02 12.07 11.08
N SER A 309 -8.69 12.29 11.11
CA SER A 309 -8.09 13.55 11.57
C SER A 309 -7.79 14.50 10.42
N ARG A 310 -7.63 13.97 9.21
CA ARG A 310 -7.31 14.76 8.03
C ARG A 310 -8.52 15.51 7.49
N LEU A 311 -9.70 14.90 7.59
CA LEU A 311 -10.95 15.53 7.18
C LEU A 311 -11.40 16.57 8.21
N THR A 312 -11.77 17.76 7.73
CA THR A 312 -12.27 18.87 8.55
C THR A 312 -13.72 18.67 8.95
N ASP A 313 -14.48 17.90 8.18
CA ASP A 313 -15.85 17.50 8.46
C ASP A 313 -15.96 15.96 8.54
N GLU A 314 -16.30 15.43 9.70
CA GLU A 314 -16.38 13.98 9.92
C GLU A 314 -17.47 13.29 9.08
N ARG A 315 -18.51 14.04 8.64
CA ARG A 315 -19.56 13.54 7.74
C ARG A 315 -18.99 13.07 6.40
N HIS A 316 -17.85 13.62 5.98
CA HIS A 316 -17.22 13.30 4.70
C HIS A 316 -16.35 12.02 4.73
N LEU A 317 -16.17 11.37 5.88
CA LEU A 317 -15.46 10.10 5.96
C LEU A 317 -16.14 9.03 5.08
N ALA A 318 -17.46 9.00 5.06
CA ALA A 318 -18.23 8.09 4.21
C ALA A 318 -17.95 8.33 2.71
N HIS A 319 -17.85 9.60 2.28
CA HIS A 319 -17.52 9.95 0.89
C HIS A 319 -16.14 9.41 0.49
N ALA A 320 -15.13 9.58 1.37
CA ALA A 320 -13.79 9.04 1.12
C ALA A 320 -13.81 7.51 0.96
N LEU A 321 -14.51 6.80 1.84
CA LEU A 321 -14.65 5.34 1.78
C LEU A 321 -15.36 4.86 0.51
N VAL A 322 -16.41 5.57 0.09
CA VAL A 322 -17.11 5.27 -1.16
C VAL A 322 -16.16 5.38 -2.34
N VAL A 323 -15.37 6.45 -2.43
CA VAL A 323 -14.37 6.59 -3.51
C VAL A 323 -13.36 5.43 -3.47
N LEU A 324 -12.76 5.13 -2.30
CA LEU A 324 -11.80 4.02 -2.17
C LEU A 324 -12.36 2.69 -2.68
N LEU A 325 -13.60 2.37 -2.31
CA LEU A 325 -14.18 1.04 -2.52
C LEU A 325 -14.97 0.88 -3.82
N THR A 326 -15.16 1.97 -4.59
CA THR A 326 -15.86 1.94 -5.88
C THR A 326 -14.98 2.28 -7.09
N THR A 327 -13.72 2.70 -6.88
CA THR A 327 -12.75 2.91 -7.96
C THR A 327 -11.91 1.65 -8.23
N GLY A 328 -11.32 1.57 -9.41
CA GLY A 328 -10.31 0.53 -9.72
C GLY A 328 -9.14 0.60 -8.75
N GLY A 329 -8.49 -0.53 -8.49
CA GLY A 329 -7.35 -0.57 -7.57
C GLY A 329 -7.41 -1.75 -6.61
N THR A 330 -6.32 -1.97 -5.90
CA THR A 330 -6.20 -2.93 -4.78
C THR A 330 -6.26 -2.16 -3.47
N PRO A 331 -7.42 -2.10 -2.79
CA PRO A 331 -7.62 -1.24 -1.64
C PRO A 331 -6.93 -1.78 -0.38
N ALA A 332 -6.38 -0.85 0.40
CA ALA A 332 -5.84 -1.10 1.73
C ALA A 332 -6.54 -0.24 2.78
N ILE A 333 -6.82 -0.84 3.92
CA ILE A 333 -7.41 -0.20 5.10
C ILE A 333 -6.35 -0.23 6.19
N TYR A 334 -5.91 0.95 6.62
CA TYR A 334 -4.95 1.05 7.69
C TYR A 334 -5.61 0.75 9.03
N ALA A 335 -5.04 -0.19 9.80
CA ALA A 335 -5.61 -0.66 11.06
C ALA A 335 -6.01 0.50 11.98
N GLY A 336 -7.27 0.48 12.42
CA GLY A 336 -7.90 1.52 13.21
C GLY A 336 -8.72 2.54 12.38
N ASP A 337 -8.43 2.73 11.09
CA ASP A 337 -9.23 3.65 10.26
C ASP A 337 -10.65 3.12 10.10
N GLU A 338 -10.86 1.79 10.14
CA GLU A 338 -12.17 1.15 10.17
C GLU A 338 -12.99 1.49 11.43
N HIS A 339 -12.34 1.99 12.46
CA HIS A 339 -12.95 2.51 13.69
C HIS A 339 -12.83 4.02 13.85
N ALA A 340 -12.49 4.73 12.76
CA ALA A 340 -12.26 6.18 12.75
C ALA A 340 -11.20 6.63 13.76
N PHE A 341 -10.14 5.86 13.96
CA PHE A 341 -9.01 6.27 14.79
C PHE A 341 -8.46 7.60 14.33
N ARG A 342 -8.08 8.44 15.28
CA ARG A 342 -7.53 9.76 15.03
C ARG A 342 -6.04 9.77 15.37
N GLY A 343 -5.28 10.56 14.63
CA GLY A 343 -3.85 10.79 14.85
C GLY A 343 -3.34 11.75 13.79
N VAL A 344 -2.55 12.72 14.23
CA VAL A 344 -1.92 13.70 13.33
C VAL A 344 -0.44 13.39 13.28
N LYS A 345 0.08 13.23 12.05
CA LYS A 345 1.52 13.15 11.83
C LYS A 345 2.12 14.54 11.98
N GLU A 346 3.17 14.67 12.80
CA GLU A 346 3.89 15.90 13.01
C GLU A 346 5.31 15.81 12.43
N ASP A 347 5.82 16.91 11.93
CA ASP A 347 7.20 17.00 11.40
C ASP A 347 8.19 17.26 12.55
N ARG A 348 8.44 16.21 13.33
CA ARG A 348 9.42 16.17 14.43
C ARG A 348 9.78 14.74 14.79
N ALA A 349 10.85 14.53 15.52
CA ALA A 349 11.19 13.22 16.07
C ALA A 349 10.00 12.65 16.89
N GLY A 350 9.58 11.42 16.60
CA GLY A 350 8.42 10.76 17.21
C GLY A 350 7.08 11.35 16.76
N GLY A 351 7.04 12.15 15.72
CA GLY A 351 5.82 12.76 15.19
C GLY A 351 4.83 11.75 14.59
N ASP A 352 5.29 10.52 14.32
CA ASP A 352 4.46 9.43 13.80
C ASP A 352 3.70 8.66 14.90
N ASP A 353 4.06 8.81 16.18
CA ASP A 353 3.48 8.00 17.26
C ASP A 353 1.95 8.09 17.31
N ALA A 354 1.40 9.27 17.08
CA ALA A 354 -0.05 9.48 17.10
C ALA A 354 -0.78 8.72 15.98
N VAL A 355 -0.10 8.44 14.87
CA VAL A 355 -0.68 7.68 13.75
C VAL A 355 -0.40 6.18 13.88
N ARG A 356 0.48 5.76 14.80
CA ARG A 356 0.91 4.38 15.06
C ARG A 356 0.58 3.92 16.50
N PRO A 357 -0.64 4.15 17.03
CA PRO A 357 -0.95 3.88 18.43
C PRO A 357 -0.92 2.38 18.73
N PRO A 358 -0.67 2.01 19.99
CA PRO A 358 -0.86 0.64 20.44
C PRO A 358 -2.35 0.27 20.40
N PHE A 359 -2.61 -0.99 20.03
CA PHE A 359 -3.95 -1.56 20.00
C PHE A 359 -4.25 -2.30 21.30
N PRO A 360 -5.53 -2.37 21.71
CA PRO A 360 -5.91 -3.17 22.87
C PRO A 360 -5.69 -4.67 22.60
N ALA A 361 -5.67 -5.48 23.65
CA ALA A 361 -5.41 -6.90 23.54
C ALA A 361 -6.41 -7.62 22.62
N THR A 362 -7.65 -7.15 22.57
CA THR A 362 -8.70 -7.73 21.73
C THR A 362 -9.58 -6.65 21.08
N PRO A 363 -10.20 -6.91 19.94
CA PRO A 363 -11.16 -5.99 19.29
C PRO A 363 -12.35 -5.61 20.17
N ARG A 364 -12.71 -6.45 21.16
CA ARG A 364 -13.84 -6.19 22.07
C ARG A 364 -13.60 -5.02 23.02
N GLU A 365 -12.35 -4.63 23.20
CA GLU A 365 -11.95 -3.51 24.05
C GLU A 365 -11.98 -2.17 23.31
N LEU A 366 -12.27 -2.18 22.00
CA LEU A 366 -12.44 -0.96 21.22
C LEU A 366 -13.64 -0.14 21.67
N SER A 367 -13.52 1.17 21.54
CA SER A 367 -14.64 2.08 21.80
C SER A 367 -15.82 1.80 20.86
N PRO A 368 -17.07 1.71 21.39
CA PRO A 368 -18.23 1.53 20.55
C PRO A 368 -18.52 2.73 19.61
N LEU A 369 -17.87 3.87 19.83
CA LEU A 369 -18.01 5.05 18.97
C LEU A 369 -17.53 4.79 17.53
N GLY A 370 -16.62 3.85 17.33
CA GLY A 370 -16.13 3.45 16.01
C GLY A 370 -17.05 2.49 15.24
N LEU A 371 -18.05 1.89 15.90
CA LEU A 371 -18.91 0.87 15.28
C LEU A 371 -19.67 1.35 14.03
N PRO A 372 -20.18 2.59 13.94
CA PRO A 372 -20.82 3.06 12.71
C PRO A 372 -19.86 3.05 11.52
N THR A 373 -18.61 3.49 11.72
CA THR A 373 -17.57 3.48 10.67
C THR A 373 -17.17 2.04 10.30
N TYR A 374 -17.04 1.15 11.28
CA TYR A 374 -16.78 -0.26 11.04
C TYR A 374 -17.89 -0.92 10.21
N SER A 375 -19.15 -0.64 10.55
CA SER A 375 -20.30 -1.15 9.81
C SER A 375 -20.33 -0.64 8.37
N LEU A 376 -19.99 0.63 8.16
CA LEU A 376 -19.91 1.22 6.82
C LEU A 376 -18.79 0.58 5.98
N HIS A 377 -17.61 0.35 6.56
CA HIS A 377 -16.53 -0.40 5.87
C HIS A 377 -17.02 -1.78 5.43
N ARG A 378 -17.66 -2.53 6.31
CA ARG A 378 -18.20 -3.86 5.99
C ARG A 378 -19.25 -3.82 4.87
N GLU A 379 -20.14 -2.84 4.90
CA GLU A 379 -21.16 -2.64 3.86
C GLU A 379 -20.50 -2.40 2.49
N LEU A 380 -19.58 -1.45 2.41
CA LEU A 380 -18.90 -1.06 1.17
C LEU A 380 -17.92 -2.13 0.67
N ILE A 381 -17.22 -2.81 1.57
CA ILE A 381 -16.39 -3.97 1.23
C ILE A 381 -17.29 -5.09 0.69
N GLY A 382 -18.41 -5.36 1.33
CA GLY A 382 -19.39 -6.34 0.86
C GLY A 382 -19.93 -6.00 -0.52
N LEU A 383 -20.18 -4.70 -0.79
CA LEU A 383 -20.55 -4.22 -2.12
C LEU A 383 -19.43 -4.51 -3.12
N ARG A 384 -18.20 -4.11 -2.83
CA ARG A 384 -17.04 -4.36 -3.71
C ARG A 384 -16.83 -5.86 -3.98
N ARG A 385 -17.03 -6.72 -2.98
CA ARG A 385 -16.93 -8.18 -3.12
C ARG A 385 -17.95 -8.76 -4.10
N ARG A 386 -19.15 -8.22 -4.13
CA ARG A 386 -20.20 -8.61 -5.10
C ARG A 386 -19.88 -8.10 -6.52
N HIS A 387 -19.05 -7.06 -6.64
CA HIS A 387 -18.68 -6.42 -7.89
C HIS A 387 -17.17 -6.55 -8.13
N ARG A 388 -16.67 -7.79 -8.26
CA ARG A 388 -15.23 -8.09 -8.41
C ARG A 388 -14.57 -7.33 -9.55
N TRP A 389 -15.33 -7.02 -10.60
CA TRP A 389 -14.89 -6.22 -11.73
C TRP A 389 -14.45 -4.79 -11.34
N LEU A 390 -14.80 -4.32 -10.14
CA LEU A 390 -14.32 -3.05 -9.60
C LEU A 390 -12.80 -3.00 -9.46
N HIS A 391 -12.12 -4.13 -9.42
CA HIS A 391 -10.66 -4.18 -9.36
C HIS A 391 -9.98 -3.44 -10.53
N THR A 392 -10.55 -3.56 -11.73
CA THR A 392 -10.05 -2.90 -12.96
C THR A 392 -11.01 -1.86 -13.51
N ALA A 393 -12.03 -1.47 -12.75
CA ALA A 393 -13.05 -0.56 -13.19
C ALA A 393 -12.49 0.83 -13.51
N ARG A 394 -12.92 1.38 -14.66
CA ARG A 394 -12.61 2.75 -15.04
C ARG A 394 -13.72 3.69 -14.62
N THR A 395 -13.34 4.86 -14.17
CA THR A 395 -14.30 5.89 -13.80
C THR A 395 -14.52 6.87 -14.97
N ARG A 396 -15.76 7.33 -15.11
CA ARG A 396 -16.13 8.41 -16.03
C ARG A 396 -17.08 9.37 -15.32
N THR A 397 -16.79 10.65 -15.38
CA THR A 397 -17.61 11.70 -14.77
C THR A 397 -18.89 11.90 -15.56
N LEU A 398 -20.01 11.93 -14.85
CA LEU A 398 -21.34 12.19 -15.38
C LEU A 398 -21.83 13.61 -15.04
N HIS A 399 -21.43 14.11 -13.85
CA HIS A 399 -21.75 15.48 -13.40
C HIS A 399 -20.64 15.97 -12.48
N LEU A 400 -20.26 17.24 -12.63
CA LEU A 400 -19.25 17.90 -11.83
C LEU A 400 -19.66 19.34 -11.52
N ALA A 401 -19.66 19.65 -10.24
CA ALA A 401 -19.76 20.99 -9.70
C ALA A 401 -18.87 21.07 -8.46
N ASN A 402 -18.71 22.26 -7.86
CA ASN A 402 -17.85 22.38 -6.67
C ASN A 402 -18.20 21.34 -5.60
N GLU A 403 -19.46 21.35 -5.14
CA GLU A 403 -19.93 20.53 -4.03
C GLU A 403 -20.60 19.20 -4.47
N GLN A 404 -20.57 18.87 -5.77
CA GLN A 404 -21.28 17.72 -6.33
C GLN A 404 -20.41 16.99 -7.34
N LEU A 405 -20.31 15.68 -7.21
CA LEU A 405 -19.67 14.81 -8.18
C LEU A 405 -20.55 13.58 -8.42
N VAL A 406 -20.84 13.30 -9.69
CA VAL A 406 -21.38 12.00 -10.08
C VAL A 406 -20.43 11.36 -11.06
N TYR A 407 -19.99 10.16 -10.75
CA TYR A 407 -19.20 9.36 -11.69
C TYR A 407 -19.79 7.95 -11.81
N GLU A 408 -19.51 7.32 -12.92
CA GLU A 408 -19.74 5.88 -13.07
C GLU A 408 -18.42 5.12 -12.98
N ALA A 409 -18.45 3.96 -12.36
CA ALA A 409 -17.43 2.93 -12.44
C ALA A 409 -17.91 1.85 -13.40
N VAL A 410 -17.12 1.54 -14.43
CA VAL A 410 -17.48 0.60 -15.49
C VAL A 410 -16.39 -0.44 -15.66
N GLY A 411 -16.77 -1.70 -15.76
CA GLY A 411 -15.90 -2.83 -16.06
C GLY A 411 -16.67 -3.92 -16.80
N ASP A 412 -15.98 -5.03 -17.13
CA ASP A 412 -16.56 -6.12 -17.92
C ASP A 412 -17.77 -6.80 -17.26
N GLY A 413 -17.94 -6.63 -15.95
CA GLY A 413 -19.03 -7.25 -15.18
C GLY A 413 -20.20 -6.33 -14.88
N GLY A 414 -20.16 -5.05 -15.27
CA GLY A 414 -21.26 -4.14 -14.96
C GLY A 414 -20.87 -2.66 -14.85
N ARG A 415 -21.83 -1.91 -14.28
CA ARG A 415 -21.74 -0.47 -14.09
C ARG A 415 -22.32 -0.09 -12.74
N LEU A 416 -21.60 0.70 -11.97
CA LEU A 416 -22.14 1.40 -10.80
C LEU A 416 -22.08 2.91 -11.04
N VAL A 417 -23.02 3.63 -10.49
CA VAL A 417 -23.00 5.09 -10.43
C VAL A 417 -22.82 5.53 -8.99
N VAL A 418 -21.89 6.45 -8.78
CA VAL A 418 -21.61 7.04 -7.48
C VAL A 418 -21.99 8.50 -7.53
N ALA A 419 -22.80 8.94 -6.58
CA ALA A 419 -23.22 10.31 -6.43
C ALA A 419 -22.75 10.85 -5.06
N LEU A 420 -22.05 11.96 -5.04
CA LEU A 420 -21.47 12.60 -3.86
C LEU A 420 -21.91 14.07 -3.80
N SER A 421 -22.30 14.52 -2.60
CA SER A 421 -22.56 15.94 -2.31
C SER A 421 -21.98 16.31 -0.95
N VAL A 422 -21.22 17.39 -0.90
CA VAL A 422 -20.64 17.96 0.35
C VAL A 422 -21.30 19.29 0.75
N GLY A 423 -22.36 19.69 0.02
CA GLY A 423 -23.09 20.93 0.30
C GLY A 423 -24.05 20.81 1.50
N ASP A 424 -24.29 21.92 2.18
CA ASP A 424 -25.19 22.03 3.35
C ASP A 424 -26.71 21.94 2.98
N ARG A 425 -27.03 21.73 1.71
CA ARG A 425 -28.40 21.62 1.22
C ARG A 425 -28.56 20.32 0.43
N PRO A 426 -29.80 19.76 0.39
CA PRO A 426 -30.09 18.65 -0.50
C PRO A 426 -29.74 19.01 -1.95
N ALA A 427 -29.13 18.05 -2.64
CA ALA A 427 -28.72 18.17 -4.03
C ALA A 427 -29.56 17.24 -4.92
N GLU A 428 -29.87 17.69 -6.12
CA GLU A 428 -30.51 16.90 -7.16
C GLU A 428 -29.57 16.81 -8.35
N VAL A 429 -29.00 15.64 -8.59
CA VAL A 429 -27.97 15.40 -9.60
C VAL A 429 -28.46 14.47 -10.70
N PRO A 430 -27.97 14.62 -11.96
CA PRO A 430 -28.30 13.71 -13.04
C PRO A 430 -27.64 12.34 -12.82
N ALA A 431 -28.40 11.27 -13.01
CA ALA A 431 -27.91 9.89 -12.92
C ALA A 431 -28.77 8.99 -13.83
N ALA A 432 -28.62 9.14 -15.12
CA ALA A 432 -29.42 8.42 -16.10
C ALA A 432 -29.23 6.90 -16.01
N GLY A 433 -30.34 6.18 -16.11
CA GLY A 433 -30.38 4.73 -16.16
C GLY A 433 -30.16 4.03 -14.81
N VAL A 434 -30.11 4.75 -13.67
CA VAL A 434 -30.07 4.12 -12.33
C VAL A 434 -31.48 3.77 -11.85
N ARG A 435 -31.58 2.67 -11.08
CA ARG A 435 -32.86 2.17 -10.57
C ARG A 435 -32.82 1.80 -9.10
N VAL A 436 -31.67 1.40 -8.61
CA VAL A 436 -31.51 0.83 -7.26
C VAL A 436 -30.42 1.55 -6.50
N VAL A 437 -30.70 1.92 -5.26
CA VAL A 437 -29.70 2.37 -4.29
C VAL A 437 -29.11 1.14 -3.61
N LEU A 438 -27.81 0.90 -3.80
CA LEU A 438 -27.11 -0.23 -3.19
C LEU A 438 -26.54 0.13 -1.81
N ALA A 439 -26.13 1.40 -1.63
CA ALA A 439 -25.62 1.93 -0.37
C ALA A 439 -25.82 3.45 -0.32
N GLY A 440 -25.90 4.01 0.90
CA GLY A 440 -26.11 5.44 1.13
C GLY A 440 -27.59 5.84 1.23
N ASN A 441 -27.82 7.15 1.28
CA ASN A 441 -29.14 7.74 1.45
C ASN A 441 -29.49 8.60 0.22
N ALA A 442 -30.30 8.06 -0.68
CA ALA A 442 -30.73 8.77 -1.87
C ALA A 442 -32.14 8.36 -2.28
N GLU A 443 -32.86 9.27 -2.95
CA GLU A 443 -34.10 8.99 -3.64
C GLU A 443 -33.84 9.02 -5.15
N VAL A 444 -34.24 7.97 -5.84
CA VAL A 444 -34.13 7.88 -7.30
C VAL A 444 -35.48 8.21 -7.92
N ALA A 445 -35.51 9.19 -8.79
CA ALA A 445 -36.68 9.58 -9.55
C ALA A 445 -36.30 9.89 -10.99
N ASP A 446 -36.89 9.16 -11.93
CA ASP A 446 -36.55 9.24 -13.37
C ASP A 446 -35.03 9.10 -13.60
N ASP A 447 -34.39 10.05 -14.29
CA ASP A 447 -32.95 10.09 -14.55
C ASP A 447 -32.18 10.97 -13.55
N ARG A 448 -32.71 11.16 -12.35
CA ARG A 448 -32.13 12.03 -11.31
C ARG A 448 -32.05 11.31 -9.97
N VAL A 449 -31.09 11.73 -9.19
CA VAL A 449 -30.88 11.27 -7.80
C VAL A 449 -30.89 12.48 -6.87
N ARG A 450 -31.74 12.41 -5.85
CA ARG A 450 -31.77 13.39 -4.79
C ARG A 450 -30.99 12.89 -3.58
N LEU A 451 -29.96 13.64 -3.21
CA LEU A 451 -29.11 13.43 -2.04
C LEU A 451 -29.51 14.39 -0.92
N PRO A 452 -29.53 13.97 0.35
CA PRO A 452 -29.58 14.91 1.46
C PRO A 452 -28.32 15.81 1.50
N ALA A 453 -28.31 16.82 2.35
CA ALA A 453 -27.12 17.59 2.67
C ALA A 453 -25.99 16.64 3.12
N HIS A 454 -24.76 16.83 2.61
CA HIS A 454 -23.60 15.92 2.81
C HIS A 454 -23.91 14.46 2.48
N GLY A 455 -24.77 14.24 1.47
CA GLY A 455 -25.25 12.94 1.07
C GLY A 455 -24.34 12.25 0.07
N TRP A 456 -24.41 10.94 0.05
CA TRP A 456 -23.76 10.10 -0.94
C TRP A 456 -24.61 8.87 -1.26
N ALA A 457 -24.40 8.29 -2.42
CA ALA A 457 -25.03 7.04 -2.80
C ALA A 457 -24.19 6.24 -3.79
N VAL A 458 -24.25 4.92 -3.70
CA VAL A 458 -23.83 3.98 -4.73
C VAL A 458 -25.06 3.33 -5.33
N LEU A 459 -25.17 3.38 -6.66
CA LEU A 459 -26.38 3.08 -7.41
C LEU A 459 -26.10 2.08 -8.51
N GLU A 460 -27.10 1.27 -8.85
CA GLU A 460 -27.08 0.32 -9.95
C GLU A 460 -28.21 0.62 -10.92
N GLY A 461 -27.96 0.39 -12.22
CA GLY A 461 -28.91 0.68 -13.30
C GLY A 461 -29.39 -0.52 -14.07
#